data_6b23bcc8bb1a8f85062f4954142c0323
#
_entry.id   6b23bcc8bb1a8f85062f4954142c0323
#
_cell.length_a   1.000
_cell.length_b   1.000
_cell.length_c   1.000
_cell.angle_alpha   90.00
_cell.angle_beta   90.00
_cell.angle_gamma   90.00
#
_symmetry.space_group_name_H-M   'P 1'
#
loop_
_entity.id
_entity.type
_entity.pdbx_description
1 polymer ?
#
loop_
_entity_poly.entity_id
_entity_poly.type
_entity_poly.pdbx_seq_one_letter_code
_entity_poly.pdbx_strand_id
1 'polypeptide(L)'
;MFRCIEYTAFLWKAKGRHGTHSPFAYWLVDGVARLPEASINLNSNGIRSKKTNEFIDKLNRALPQYALNVIGPKSAEIGVNSELKPQIIVFDAPLDANCCQQILESRFHPESMIILPQSANKKDRLLFEQLYANARFHFTANCFHFSILSPRPGQAKQHFYLKLA
;
A
#
# COMPACT_ATOMS: atom_id res chain seq x y z
N MET A 1 0.55 16.56 18.45
CA MET A 1 0.22 15.67 19.57
C MET A 1 -0.53 14.41 19.15
N PHE A 2 -1.63 14.49 18.39
CA PHE A 2 -2.40 13.31 17.94
C PHE A 2 -1.59 12.25 17.18
N ARG A 3 -0.70 12.62 16.27
CA ARG A 3 0.12 11.67 15.51
C ARG A 3 1.06 10.81 16.38
N CYS A 4 1.51 11.31 17.52
CA CYS A 4 2.36 10.52 18.41
C CYS A 4 1.56 9.38 19.08
N ILE A 5 0.33 9.67 19.50
CA ILE A 5 -0.55 8.67 20.15
C ILE A 5 -0.95 7.59 19.11
N GLU A 6 -1.28 8.00 17.89
CA GLU A 6 -1.60 7.07 16.81
C GLU A 6 -0.40 6.20 16.44
N TYR A 7 0.80 6.77 16.44
CA TYR A 7 2.03 6.02 16.15
C TYR A 7 2.35 5.00 17.25
N THR A 8 2.18 5.35 18.52
CA THR A 8 2.37 4.38 19.61
C THR A 8 1.34 3.27 19.57
N ALA A 9 0.07 3.58 19.32
CA ALA A 9 -0.99 2.57 19.14
C ALA A 9 -0.73 1.68 17.91
N PHE A 10 -0.19 2.24 16.84
CA PHE A 10 0.25 1.47 15.68
C PHE A 10 1.39 0.54 16.04
N LEU A 11 2.43 1.03 16.72
CA LEU A 11 3.60 0.22 17.12
C LEU A 11 3.21 -0.99 18.01
N TRP A 12 2.20 -0.83 18.85
CA TRP A 12 1.67 -1.93 19.66
C TRP A 12 1.05 -3.05 18.82
N LYS A 13 0.42 -2.72 17.71
CA LYS A 13 -0.19 -3.68 16.77
C LYS A 13 0.77 -4.14 15.70
N ALA A 14 1.80 -3.33 15.41
CA ALA A 14 2.69 -3.59 14.29
C ALA A 14 3.58 -4.79 14.54
N LYS A 15 3.59 -5.69 13.57
CA LYS A 15 4.44 -6.87 13.56
C LYS A 15 5.64 -6.61 12.66
N GLY A 16 6.81 -6.90 13.20
CA GLY A 16 8.03 -6.97 12.44
C GLY A 16 8.27 -8.42 11.96
N ARG A 17 9.53 -8.69 11.62
CA ARG A 17 10.00 -9.99 11.11
C ARG A 17 9.47 -11.21 11.89
N HIS A 18 9.55 -11.18 13.20
CA HIS A 18 9.22 -12.35 14.05
C HIS A 18 7.71 -12.54 14.33
N GLY A 19 6.90 -11.56 13.99
CA GLY A 19 5.45 -11.62 14.24
C GLY A 19 4.59 -11.86 13.00
N THR A 20 5.21 -12.06 11.84
CA THR A 20 4.52 -12.27 10.57
C THR A 20 4.59 -13.74 10.16
N HIS A 21 3.42 -14.39 10.05
CA HIS A 21 3.32 -15.78 9.59
C HIS A 21 3.00 -15.89 8.10
N SER A 22 2.70 -14.77 7.42
CA SER A 22 2.50 -14.74 5.98
C SER A 22 3.84 -14.63 5.25
N PRO A 23 4.18 -15.55 4.32
CA PRO A 23 5.41 -15.46 3.54
C PRO A 23 5.53 -14.13 2.78
N PHE A 24 4.42 -13.59 2.27
CA PHE A 24 4.40 -12.32 1.57
C PHE A 24 4.63 -11.12 2.51
N ALA A 25 3.97 -11.10 3.67
CA ALA A 25 4.22 -10.06 4.68
C ALA A 25 5.67 -10.10 5.19
N TYR A 26 6.20 -11.30 5.41
CA TYR A 26 7.61 -11.49 5.78
C TYR A 26 8.55 -10.95 4.70
N TRP A 27 8.29 -11.27 3.42
CA TRP A 27 9.08 -10.77 2.31
C TRP A 27 9.05 -9.23 2.21
N LEU A 28 7.90 -8.59 2.44
CA LEU A 28 7.81 -7.11 2.48
C LEU A 28 8.67 -6.52 3.60
N VAL A 29 8.67 -7.13 4.78
CA VAL A 29 9.39 -6.61 5.96
C VAL A 29 10.88 -6.90 5.89
N ASP A 30 11.27 -8.09 5.49
CA ASP A 30 12.67 -8.55 5.52
C ASP A 30 13.36 -8.44 4.16
N GLY A 31 12.67 -8.73 3.08
CA GLY A 31 13.23 -8.66 1.74
C GLY A 31 13.23 -7.24 1.17
N VAL A 32 12.09 -6.55 1.21
CA VAL A 32 11.94 -5.23 0.56
C VAL A 32 12.39 -4.10 1.47
N ALA A 33 11.84 -4.02 2.68
CA ALA A 33 12.08 -2.86 3.56
C ALA A 33 13.55 -2.70 3.95
N ARG A 34 14.33 -3.78 3.97
CA ARG A 34 15.77 -3.77 4.28
C ARG A 34 16.68 -3.47 3.11
N LEU A 35 16.16 -3.37 1.88
CA LEU A 35 17.00 -2.94 0.76
C LEU A 35 17.63 -1.57 1.08
N PRO A 36 18.87 -1.32 0.65
CA PRO A 36 19.53 -0.04 0.85
C PRO A 36 18.72 1.07 0.18
N GLU A 37 18.78 2.27 0.75
CA GLU A 37 18.19 3.45 0.12
C GLU A 37 18.94 3.74 -1.19
N ALA A 38 18.17 4.08 -2.24
CA ALA A 38 18.72 4.58 -3.49
C ALA A 38 18.26 6.03 -3.69
N SER A 39 19.06 6.80 -4.41
CA SER A 39 18.81 8.23 -4.64
C SER A 39 17.79 8.46 -5.77
N ILE A 40 16.69 7.72 -5.81
CA ILE A 40 15.68 7.97 -6.82
C ILE A 40 14.70 9.04 -6.31
N ASN A 41 14.76 10.22 -6.91
CA ASN A 41 13.75 11.26 -6.73
C ASN A 41 12.46 10.84 -7.45
N LEU A 42 11.62 10.06 -6.80
CA LEU A 42 10.23 9.96 -7.22
C LEU A 42 9.60 11.33 -6.91
N ASN A 43 9.47 12.18 -7.94
CA ASN A 43 8.79 13.46 -7.82
C ASN A 43 7.38 13.23 -7.28
N SER A 44 7.20 13.45 -5.97
CA SER A 44 5.88 13.38 -5.34
C SER A 44 5.34 14.81 -5.27
N ASN A 45 4.07 14.97 -5.60
CA ASN A 45 3.33 16.23 -5.44
C ASN A 45 3.10 16.59 -3.95
N GLY A 46 3.93 16.10 -3.05
CA GLY A 46 3.92 16.42 -1.63
C GLY A 46 2.91 15.66 -0.78
N ILE A 47 2.07 14.79 -1.37
CA ILE A 47 1.06 14.02 -0.63
C ILE A 47 1.68 12.80 0.05
N ARG A 48 2.65 12.18 -0.59
CA ARG A 48 3.34 11.01 -0.05
C ARG A 48 4.45 11.40 0.91
N SER A 49 4.56 10.68 2.01
CA SER A 49 5.68 10.86 2.94
C SER A 49 7.00 10.38 2.30
N LYS A 50 8.13 10.93 2.79
CA LYS A 50 9.48 10.44 2.39
C LYS A 50 9.58 8.93 2.55
N LYS A 51 9.11 8.37 3.66
CA LYS A 51 9.12 6.91 3.91
C LYS A 51 8.28 6.12 2.91
N THR A 52 7.16 6.67 2.45
CA THR A 52 6.36 6.05 1.40
C THR A 52 7.13 5.97 0.09
N ASN A 53 7.79 7.05 -0.31
CA ASN A 53 8.59 7.09 -1.54
C ASN A 53 9.78 6.15 -1.47
N GLU A 54 10.50 6.10 -0.35
CA GLU A 54 11.59 5.16 -0.11
C GLU A 54 11.13 3.70 -0.24
N PHE A 55 9.96 3.38 0.31
CA PHE A 55 9.41 2.03 0.19
C PHE A 55 9.01 1.68 -1.24
N ILE A 56 8.36 2.60 -1.96
CA ILE A 56 7.99 2.41 -3.37
C ILE A 56 9.23 2.16 -4.23
N ASP A 57 10.29 2.91 -4.01
CA ASP A 57 11.57 2.72 -4.71
C ASP A 57 12.15 1.33 -4.44
N LYS A 58 12.22 0.92 -3.19
CA LYS A 58 12.68 -0.41 -2.79
C LYS A 58 11.83 -1.51 -3.42
N LEU A 59 10.52 -1.34 -3.43
CA LEU A 59 9.58 -2.29 -4.00
C LEU A 59 9.74 -2.40 -5.52
N ASN A 60 9.90 -1.28 -6.21
CA ASN A 60 10.13 -1.25 -7.66
C ASN A 60 11.43 -1.95 -8.05
N ARG A 61 12.49 -1.78 -7.26
CA ARG A 61 13.77 -2.50 -7.46
C ARG A 61 13.66 -3.99 -7.16
N ALA A 62 12.85 -4.38 -6.16
CA ALA A 62 12.62 -5.78 -5.84
C ALA A 62 11.75 -6.52 -6.88
N LEU A 63 10.95 -5.77 -7.64
CA LEU A 63 10.00 -6.29 -8.61
C LEU A 63 10.16 -5.58 -9.97
N PRO A 64 11.31 -5.70 -10.64
CA PRO A 64 11.58 -4.98 -11.88
C PRO A 64 10.66 -5.40 -13.04
N GLN A 65 10.00 -6.57 -12.94
CA GLN A 65 9.03 -7.05 -13.91
C GLN A 65 7.64 -6.42 -13.74
N TYR A 66 7.37 -5.70 -12.63
CA TYR A 66 6.10 -5.03 -12.39
C TYR A 66 6.10 -3.63 -12.98
N ALA A 67 5.03 -3.24 -13.65
CA ALA A 67 4.86 -1.86 -14.09
C ALA A 67 4.53 -0.97 -12.89
N LEU A 68 5.27 0.13 -12.73
CA LEU A 68 4.97 1.16 -11.73
C LEU A 68 4.03 2.20 -12.34
N ASN A 69 2.82 2.30 -11.81
CA ASN A 69 1.81 3.27 -12.19
C ASN A 69 1.51 4.24 -11.05
N VAL A 70 1.69 5.53 -11.28
CA VAL A 70 1.37 6.57 -10.31
C VAL A 70 0.09 7.28 -10.75
N ILE A 71 -0.95 7.18 -9.92
CA ILE A 71 -2.26 7.78 -10.16
C ILE A 71 -2.35 9.09 -9.38
N GLY A 72 -2.32 10.20 -10.09
CA GLY A 72 -2.45 11.53 -9.52
C GLY A 72 -3.91 11.93 -9.29
N PRO A 73 -4.15 13.07 -8.62
CA PRO A 73 -5.51 13.55 -8.27
C PRO A 73 -6.39 13.91 -9.48
N LYS A 74 -5.81 14.06 -10.66
CA LYS A 74 -6.52 14.36 -11.92
C LYS A 74 -6.66 13.15 -12.84
N SER A 75 -6.13 12.00 -12.46
CA SER A 75 -6.24 10.78 -13.27
C SER A 75 -7.63 10.21 -13.08
N ALA A 76 -8.47 10.37 -14.09
CA ALA A 76 -9.87 9.93 -14.03
C ALA A 76 -10.06 8.41 -14.10
N GLU A 77 -9.01 7.65 -14.44
CA GLU A 77 -9.14 6.21 -14.65
C GLU A 77 -7.94 5.47 -14.05
N ILE A 78 -8.24 4.49 -13.23
CA ILE A 78 -7.31 3.42 -12.87
C ILE A 78 -7.14 2.60 -14.15
N GLY A 79 -5.98 2.70 -14.79
CA GLY A 79 -5.72 2.24 -16.16
C GLY A 79 -6.27 0.85 -16.47
N VAL A 80 -6.97 0.76 -17.56
CA VAL A 80 -7.77 -0.38 -18.07
C VAL A 80 -6.95 -1.67 -18.31
N ASN A 81 -5.62 -1.62 -18.34
CA ASN A 81 -4.75 -2.78 -18.61
C ASN A 81 -4.17 -3.45 -17.35
N SER A 82 -4.78 -3.23 -16.20
CA SER A 82 -4.27 -3.74 -14.91
C SER A 82 -4.44 -5.26 -14.73
N GLU A 83 -5.19 -5.94 -15.59
CA GLU A 83 -5.40 -7.40 -15.53
C GLU A 83 -4.29 -8.22 -16.19
N LEU A 84 -3.64 -7.68 -17.21
CA LEU A 84 -2.72 -8.46 -18.06
C LEU A 84 -1.34 -8.69 -17.43
N LYS A 85 -0.88 -7.75 -16.62
CA LYS A 85 0.45 -7.84 -15.98
C LYS A 85 0.39 -7.33 -14.55
N PRO A 86 1.19 -7.91 -13.64
CA PRO A 86 1.29 -7.40 -12.29
C PRO A 86 1.82 -5.96 -12.27
N GLN A 87 1.23 -5.14 -11.40
CA GLN A 87 1.53 -3.72 -11.30
C GLN A 87 1.72 -3.30 -9.85
N ILE A 88 2.57 -2.29 -9.65
CA ILE A 88 2.63 -1.48 -8.45
C ILE A 88 1.85 -0.21 -8.75
N ILE A 89 0.66 -0.07 -8.18
CA ILE A 89 -0.23 1.06 -8.39
C ILE A 89 -0.14 1.98 -7.18
N VAL A 90 0.33 3.18 -7.38
CA VAL A 90 0.55 4.16 -6.31
C VAL A 90 -0.41 5.32 -6.47
N PHE A 91 -1.25 5.54 -5.49
CA PHE A 91 -2.10 6.72 -5.44
C PHE A 91 -1.32 7.91 -4.86
N ASP A 92 -1.30 9.01 -5.58
CA ASP A 92 -0.69 10.28 -5.18
C ASP A 92 -1.76 11.35 -4.92
N ALA A 93 -2.87 10.92 -4.34
CA ALA A 93 -4.00 11.74 -3.93
C ALA A 93 -4.58 11.25 -2.60
N PRO A 94 -5.23 12.10 -1.81
CA PRO A 94 -6.00 11.65 -0.66
C PRO A 94 -7.08 10.66 -1.10
N LEU A 95 -7.32 9.63 -0.28
CA LEU A 95 -8.40 8.69 -0.54
C LEU A 95 -9.74 9.38 -0.29
N ASP A 96 -10.55 9.50 -1.32
CA ASP A 96 -11.94 9.95 -1.23
C ASP A 96 -12.92 8.82 -1.61
N ALA A 97 -14.21 9.07 -1.50
CA ALA A 97 -15.23 8.09 -1.79
C ALA A 97 -15.21 7.62 -3.26
N ASN A 98 -14.95 8.54 -4.19
CA ASN A 98 -14.86 8.23 -5.62
C ASN A 98 -13.65 7.33 -5.92
N CYS A 99 -12.49 7.68 -5.38
CA CYS A 99 -11.28 6.86 -5.50
C CYS A 99 -11.48 5.46 -4.88
N CYS A 100 -12.11 5.39 -3.70
CA CYS A 100 -12.45 4.14 -3.06
C CYS A 100 -13.36 3.27 -3.94
N GLN A 101 -14.40 3.86 -4.53
CA GLN A 101 -15.31 3.17 -5.43
C GLN A 101 -14.58 2.68 -6.70
N GLN A 102 -13.75 3.51 -7.31
CA GLN A 102 -12.95 3.12 -8.47
C GLN A 102 -12.03 1.93 -8.15
N ILE A 103 -11.37 1.93 -7.00
CA ILE A 103 -10.55 0.79 -6.55
C ILE A 103 -11.41 -0.46 -6.41
N LEU A 104 -12.61 -0.35 -5.86
CA LEU A 104 -13.51 -1.48 -5.66
C LEU A 104 -14.11 -2.02 -6.98
N GLU A 105 -14.30 -1.20 -7.98
CA GLU A 105 -14.85 -1.58 -9.28
C GLU A 105 -13.77 -2.04 -10.27
N SER A 106 -12.54 -1.57 -10.12
CA SER A 106 -11.42 -1.92 -11.01
C SER A 106 -11.03 -3.38 -10.87
N ARG A 107 -10.56 -3.97 -11.97
CA ARG A 107 -9.98 -5.30 -11.99
C ARG A 107 -8.47 -5.21 -11.98
N PHE A 108 -7.84 -5.98 -11.11
CA PHE A 108 -6.40 -6.00 -10.94
C PHE A 108 -5.84 -7.39 -11.20
N HIS A 109 -4.63 -7.45 -11.74
CA HIS A 109 -3.90 -8.70 -11.80
C HIS A 109 -3.75 -9.29 -10.37
N PRO A 110 -3.87 -10.60 -10.19
CA PRO A 110 -3.80 -11.25 -8.87
C PRO A 110 -2.60 -10.85 -8.02
N GLU A 111 -1.47 -10.59 -8.64
CA GLU A 111 -0.24 -10.22 -7.94
C GLU A 111 -0.01 -8.72 -7.81
N SER A 112 -0.90 -7.88 -8.37
CA SER A 112 -0.75 -6.43 -8.27
C SER A 112 -0.79 -5.95 -6.82
N MET A 113 -0.10 -4.85 -6.57
CA MET A 113 -0.09 -4.15 -5.29
C MET A 113 -0.58 -2.72 -5.45
N ILE A 114 -1.49 -2.31 -4.59
CA ILE A 114 -2.04 -0.97 -4.55
C ILE A 114 -1.50 -0.30 -3.29
N ILE A 115 -0.83 0.83 -3.44
CA ILE A 115 -0.26 1.62 -2.36
C ILE A 115 -1.06 2.91 -2.23
N LEU A 116 -1.64 3.10 -1.05
CA LEU A 116 -2.48 4.24 -0.73
C LEU A 116 -1.79 5.06 0.38
N PRO A 117 -1.52 6.36 0.18
CA PRO A 117 -0.99 7.20 1.24
C PRO A 117 -2.00 7.31 2.37
N GLN A 118 -1.56 7.18 3.60
CA GLN A 118 -2.44 7.36 4.76
C GLN A 118 -2.51 8.82 5.17
N SER A 119 -3.74 9.29 5.35
CA SER A 119 -4.08 10.56 5.96
C SER A 119 -4.46 10.35 7.43
N ALA A 120 -4.20 11.35 8.28
CA ALA A 120 -4.66 11.36 9.67
C ALA A 120 -6.16 11.70 9.80
N ASN A 121 -6.90 11.84 8.69
CA ASN A 121 -8.28 12.23 8.71
C ASN A 121 -9.18 11.02 9.06
N LYS A 122 -10.13 11.22 9.98
CA LYS A 122 -11.08 10.18 10.41
C LYS A 122 -11.94 9.66 9.24
N LYS A 123 -12.31 10.52 8.28
CA LYS A 123 -13.10 10.12 7.10
C LYS A 123 -12.32 9.14 6.22
N ASP A 124 -11.05 9.41 5.96
CA ASP A 124 -10.19 8.54 5.16
C ASP A 124 -10.02 7.18 5.83
N ARG A 125 -9.96 7.16 7.16
CA ARG A 125 -9.87 5.91 7.93
C ARG A 125 -11.06 4.99 7.70
N LEU A 126 -12.27 5.52 7.62
CA LEU A 126 -13.47 4.71 7.31
C LEU A 126 -13.41 4.12 5.89
N LEU A 127 -12.90 4.89 4.92
CA LEU A 127 -12.69 4.39 3.56
C LEU A 127 -11.63 3.27 3.52
N PHE A 128 -10.54 3.40 4.27
CA PHE A 128 -9.56 2.32 4.41
C PHE A 128 -10.19 1.06 5.05
N GLU A 129 -11.02 1.22 6.08
CA GLU A 129 -11.72 0.10 6.71
C GLU A 129 -12.63 -0.64 5.72
N GLN A 130 -13.32 0.08 4.84
CA GLN A 130 -14.12 -0.51 3.76
C GLN A 130 -13.26 -1.32 2.78
N LEU A 131 -12.11 -0.77 2.36
CA LEU A 131 -11.18 -1.46 1.47
C LEU A 131 -10.60 -2.72 2.14
N TYR A 132 -10.21 -2.62 3.42
CA TYR A 132 -9.71 -3.77 4.17
C TYR A 132 -10.76 -4.86 4.36
N ALA A 133 -12.02 -4.48 4.55
CA ALA A 133 -13.13 -5.42 4.71
C ALA A 133 -13.50 -6.13 3.40
N ASN A 134 -13.19 -5.53 2.24
CA ASN A 134 -13.60 -6.07 0.96
C ASN A 134 -12.94 -7.42 0.65
N ALA A 135 -13.75 -8.42 0.27
CA ALA A 135 -13.30 -9.79 0.03
C ALA A 135 -12.32 -9.94 -1.15
N ARG A 136 -12.26 -8.95 -2.05
CA ARG A 136 -11.34 -8.98 -3.20
C ARG A 136 -9.88 -8.84 -2.82
N PHE A 137 -9.57 -8.20 -1.69
CA PHE A 137 -8.21 -8.02 -1.22
C PHE A 137 -7.91 -9.07 -0.15
N HIS A 138 -7.18 -10.10 -0.54
CA HIS A 138 -6.78 -11.17 0.37
C HIS A 138 -5.60 -10.77 1.25
N PHE A 139 -4.76 -9.85 0.77
CA PHE A 139 -3.71 -9.26 1.56
C PHE A 139 -3.95 -7.76 1.73
N THR A 140 -3.96 -7.29 2.97
CA THR A 140 -4.01 -5.88 3.30
C THR A 140 -3.03 -5.57 4.42
N ALA A 141 -2.35 -4.43 4.33
CA ALA A 141 -1.42 -4.01 5.38
C ALA A 141 -1.51 -2.50 5.64
N ASN A 142 -1.51 -2.16 6.92
CA ASN A 142 -1.31 -0.79 7.39
C ASN A 142 0.17 -0.63 7.78
N CYS A 143 0.87 0.31 7.15
CA CYS A 143 2.28 0.60 7.36
C CYS A 143 2.50 1.98 7.98
N PHE A 144 1.50 2.53 8.66
CA PHE A 144 1.43 3.84 9.29
C PHE A 144 1.43 5.04 8.31
N HIS A 145 2.36 5.10 7.37
CA HIS A 145 2.45 6.19 6.38
C HIS A 145 1.68 5.90 5.10
N PHE A 146 1.39 4.64 4.85
CA PHE A 146 0.66 4.14 3.69
C PHE A 146 0.02 2.79 4.00
N SER A 147 -0.88 2.39 3.13
CA SER A 147 -1.50 1.06 3.14
C SER A 147 -1.16 0.30 1.89
N ILE A 148 -1.10 -1.01 2.00
CA ILE A 148 -0.93 -1.93 0.88
C ILE A 148 -2.18 -2.78 0.77
N LEU A 149 -2.74 -2.88 -0.44
CA LEU A 149 -3.80 -3.81 -0.79
C LEU A 149 -3.31 -4.70 -1.92
N SER A 150 -3.63 -5.99 -1.88
CA SER A 150 -3.33 -6.91 -2.98
C SER A 150 -4.41 -7.97 -3.11
N PRO A 151 -4.87 -8.29 -4.32
CA PRO A 151 -5.87 -9.32 -4.53
C PRO A 151 -5.39 -10.70 -4.06
N ARG A 152 -4.25 -11.17 -4.48
CA ARG A 152 -3.59 -12.45 -4.13
C ARG A 152 -4.56 -13.60 -3.84
N PRO A 153 -5.39 -14.03 -4.81
CA PRO A 153 -6.31 -15.13 -4.61
C PRO A 153 -5.57 -16.42 -4.22
N GLY A 154 -6.23 -17.31 -3.50
CA GLY A 154 -5.64 -18.56 -3.02
C GLY A 154 -4.99 -18.47 -1.63
N GLN A 155 -4.96 -17.28 -1.02
CA GLN A 155 -4.59 -17.08 0.38
C GLN A 155 -5.84 -16.81 1.22
N ALA A 156 -5.81 -17.25 2.48
CA ALA A 156 -6.79 -16.74 3.44
C ALA A 156 -6.65 -15.22 3.58
N LYS A 157 -7.77 -14.54 3.72
CA LYS A 157 -7.76 -13.09 3.91
C LYS A 157 -7.02 -12.72 5.20
N GLN A 158 -6.06 -11.80 5.08
CA GLN A 158 -5.22 -11.37 6.20
C GLN A 158 -5.04 -9.86 6.18
N HIS A 159 -5.12 -9.26 7.36
CA HIS A 159 -4.81 -7.86 7.59
C HIS A 159 -3.65 -7.72 8.57
N PHE A 160 -2.65 -6.93 8.21
CA PHE A 160 -1.44 -6.74 8.99
C PHE A 160 -1.25 -5.27 9.37
N TYR A 161 -0.63 -5.07 10.52
CA TYR A 161 0.06 -3.83 10.86
C TYR A 161 1.56 -4.12 10.73
N LEU A 162 2.21 -3.55 9.71
CA LEU A 162 3.61 -3.85 9.40
C LEU A 162 4.50 -2.67 9.75
N LYS A 163 5.53 -2.94 10.56
CA LYS A 163 6.62 -2.00 10.76
C LYS A 163 7.63 -2.22 9.63
N LEU A 164 7.54 -1.39 8.61
CA LEU A 164 8.53 -1.30 7.55
C LEU A 164 9.55 -0.26 8.03
N ALA A 165 10.76 -0.72 8.26
CA ALA A 165 11.84 0.01 8.95
C ALA A 165 12.03 1.45 8.48
#